data_edb8daff3e44f3f00351eb59514e347c
#
_entry.id   edb8daff3e44f3f00351eb59514e347c
#
_cell.length_a   1.000
_cell.length_b   1.000
_cell.length_c   1.000
_cell.angle_alpha   90.00
_cell.angle_beta   90.00
_cell.angle_gamma   90.00
#
_symmetry.space_group_name_H-M   'P 1'
#
loop_
_entity.id
_entity.type
_entity.pdbx_description
1 polymer ?
#
loop_
_entity_poly.entity_id
_entity_poly.type
_entity_poly.pdbx_seq_one_letter_code
_entity_poly.pdbx_strand_id
1 'polypeptide(L)'
;DESYFIDKIADFITDNVLTPEEQFFNQNVVFGADVTAAQVMDLATGYPVMPATHRVVVVKEAQAMKQLDLLEKYLNKPVASTILVICYKNGTVDKRKKVVAKAAAVGVVLESKKKKDSELPGFVEGYLKLHKTAIDPKAAAMVAEHVGSDLNRLVSELDKVLISLPEDNRVVTPEIVEHQIGVSKDFNAFELNRAIVEKNVFKANQIVNYFD
;
A
#
# COMPACT_ATOMS: atom_id res chain seq x y z
N ASP A 1 -4.59 9.17 -4.20
CA ASP A 1 -3.54 8.14 -4.27
C ASP A 1 -3.74 7.08 -3.18
N GLU A 2 -3.17 5.90 -3.40
CA GLU A 2 -3.17 4.80 -2.44
C GLU A 2 -1.75 4.65 -1.88
N SER A 3 -1.57 5.09 -0.64
CA SER A 3 -0.26 5.11 0.02
C SER A 3 0.31 3.71 0.27
N TYR A 4 -0.56 2.72 0.51
CA TYR A 4 -0.17 1.35 0.77
C TYR A 4 0.77 0.77 -0.31
N PHE A 5 0.40 0.90 -1.60
CA PHE A 5 1.24 0.37 -2.68
C PHE A 5 2.53 1.15 -2.87
N ILE A 6 2.51 2.47 -2.61
CA ILE A 6 3.72 3.29 -2.67
C ILE A 6 4.74 2.81 -1.65
N ASP A 7 4.29 2.59 -0.40
CA ASP A 7 5.15 2.08 0.66
C ASP A 7 5.64 0.67 0.37
N LYS A 8 4.75 -0.25 -0.02
CA LYS A 8 5.14 -1.63 -0.33
C LYS A 8 6.19 -1.73 -1.42
N ILE A 9 6.11 -0.90 -2.48
CA ILE A 9 7.12 -0.88 -3.55
C ILE A 9 8.43 -0.29 -3.05
N ALA A 10 8.37 0.80 -2.28
CA ALA A 10 9.58 1.40 -1.72
C ALA A 10 10.29 0.42 -0.76
N ASP A 11 9.54 -0.21 0.14
CA ASP A 11 10.08 -1.20 1.07
C ASP A 11 10.64 -2.42 0.32
N PHE A 12 9.93 -2.92 -0.71
CA PHE A 12 10.45 -4.02 -1.54
C PHE A 12 11.79 -3.68 -2.19
N ILE A 13 11.95 -2.46 -2.68
CA ILE A 13 13.22 -2.02 -3.27
C ILE A 13 14.31 -1.93 -2.20
N THR A 14 14.01 -1.36 -1.03
CA THR A 14 14.97 -1.22 0.07
C THR A 14 15.44 -2.56 0.61
N ASP A 15 14.56 -3.56 0.64
CA ASP A 15 14.84 -4.85 1.26
C ASP A 15 15.51 -5.85 0.30
N ASN A 16 15.42 -5.63 -1.03
CA ASN A 16 15.82 -6.66 -2.00
C ASN A 16 16.93 -6.24 -2.98
N VAL A 17 17.29 -4.96 -3.05
CA VAL A 17 18.32 -4.49 -4.00
C VAL A 17 19.72 -4.71 -3.46
N LEU A 18 19.91 -4.51 -2.15
CA LEU A 18 21.21 -4.60 -1.48
C LEU A 18 21.15 -5.68 -0.39
N THR A 19 22.30 -6.34 -0.17
CA THR A 19 22.43 -7.21 1.01
C THR A 19 22.42 -6.38 2.29
N PRO A 20 22.10 -6.97 3.47
CA PRO A 20 22.12 -6.24 4.73
C PRO A 20 23.43 -5.51 5.03
N GLU A 21 24.58 -6.10 4.64
CA GLU A 21 25.91 -5.51 4.82
C GLU A 21 26.12 -4.30 3.88
N GLU A 22 25.61 -4.37 2.66
CA GLU A 22 25.71 -3.29 1.66
C GLU A 22 24.81 -2.12 1.98
N GLN A 23 23.65 -2.36 2.61
CA GLN A 23 22.66 -1.34 2.96
C GLN A 23 23.26 -0.24 3.84
N PHE A 24 24.14 -0.60 4.77
CA PHE A 24 24.73 0.35 5.70
C PHE A 24 25.45 1.52 5.00
N PHE A 25 26.16 1.25 3.90
CA PHE A 25 26.93 2.26 3.17
C PHE A 25 26.22 2.77 1.90
N ASN A 26 25.30 1.99 1.34
CA ASN A 26 24.77 2.24 0.00
C ASN A 26 23.27 2.55 -0.02
N GLN A 27 22.60 2.50 1.13
CA GLN A 27 21.16 2.81 1.22
C GLN A 27 20.93 4.08 2.03
N ASN A 28 20.19 5.00 1.46
CA ASN A 28 19.72 6.21 2.14
C ASN A 28 18.20 6.30 2.03
N VAL A 29 17.51 6.24 3.17
CA VAL A 29 16.08 6.49 3.27
C VAL A 29 15.90 7.82 4.00
N VAL A 30 15.33 8.79 3.32
CA VAL A 30 15.12 10.16 3.84
C VAL A 30 13.67 10.58 3.69
N PHE A 31 13.23 11.53 4.51
CA PHE A 31 11.90 12.12 4.40
C PHE A 31 11.95 13.47 3.68
N GLY A 32 10.95 13.74 2.85
CA GLY A 32 10.90 14.97 2.07
C GLY A 32 10.91 16.25 2.89
N ALA A 33 10.41 16.21 4.13
CA ALA A 33 10.45 17.36 5.04
C ALA A 33 11.87 17.70 5.54
N ASP A 34 12.75 16.69 5.61
CA ASP A 34 14.08 16.80 6.22
C ASP A 34 15.18 17.09 5.20
N VAL A 35 14.88 17.01 3.92
CA VAL A 35 15.86 17.17 2.84
C VAL A 35 15.43 18.17 1.78
N THR A 36 16.41 18.74 1.12
CA THR A 36 16.23 19.57 -0.07
C THR A 36 16.52 18.76 -1.35
N ALA A 37 16.01 19.22 -2.48
CA ALA A 37 16.33 18.61 -3.77
C ALA A 37 17.83 18.54 -4.06
N ALA A 38 18.61 19.53 -3.60
CA ALA A 38 20.07 19.55 -3.73
C ALA A 38 20.71 18.39 -2.96
N GLN A 39 20.33 18.19 -1.70
CA GLN A 39 20.84 17.08 -0.89
C GLN A 39 20.47 15.71 -1.47
N VAL A 40 19.25 15.58 -2.00
CA VAL A 40 18.85 14.33 -2.69
C VAL A 40 19.70 14.10 -3.95
N MET A 41 19.99 15.14 -4.72
CA MET A 41 20.89 15.04 -5.88
C MET A 41 22.31 14.63 -5.46
N ASP A 42 22.84 15.20 -4.38
CA ASP A 42 24.17 14.83 -3.86
C ASP A 42 24.21 13.35 -3.43
N LEU A 43 23.18 12.89 -2.73
CA LEU A 43 23.05 11.46 -2.38
C LEU A 43 22.98 10.58 -3.63
N ALA A 44 22.25 11.03 -4.66
CA ALA A 44 22.01 10.24 -5.86
C ALA A 44 23.20 10.25 -6.85
N THR A 45 24.09 11.22 -6.77
CA THR A 45 25.31 11.30 -7.61
C THR A 45 26.49 10.55 -7.02
N GLY A 46 26.42 10.12 -5.75
CA GLY A 46 27.46 9.33 -5.11
C GLY A 46 27.65 7.95 -5.76
N TYR A 47 28.88 7.48 -5.80
CA TYR A 47 29.17 6.12 -6.26
C TYR A 47 28.88 5.09 -5.15
N PRO A 48 28.50 3.85 -5.52
CA PRO A 48 28.33 2.79 -4.53
C PRO A 48 29.69 2.43 -3.90
N VAL A 49 29.65 2.12 -2.60
CA VAL A 49 30.80 1.60 -1.87
C VAL A 49 30.88 0.09 -2.10
N MET A 50 32.05 -0.38 -2.57
CA MET A 50 32.30 -1.78 -2.85
C MET A 50 32.01 -2.69 -1.62
N PRO A 51 31.43 -3.88 -1.79
CA PRO A 51 31.27 -4.60 -3.06
C PRO A 51 29.97 -4.29 -3.80
N ALA A 52 29.11 -3.41 -3.29
CA ALA A 52 27.84 -3.09 -3.92
C ALA A 52 27.99 -2.53 -5.34
N THR A 53 27.10 -2.92 -6.22
CA THR A 53 27.03 -2.43 -7.61
C THR A 53 26.08 -1.25 -7.75
N HIS A 54 25.19 -1.07 -6.80
CA HIS A 54 24.17 -0.04 -6.81
C HIS A 54 24.13 0.73 -5.49
N ARG A 55 23.62 1.96 -5.60
CA ARG A 55 23.23 2.80 -4.49
C ARG A 55 21.72 2.98 -4.51
N VAL A 56 21.06 2.92 -3.35
CA VAL A 56 19.62 3.10 -3.21
C VAL A 56 19.35 4.38 -2.43
N VAL A 57 18.61 5.29 -3.02
CA VAL A 57 18.17 6.53 -2.36
C VAL A 57 16.64 6.58 -2.43
N VAL A 58 15.99 6.54 -1.28
CA VAL A 58 14.52 6.60 -1.17
C VAL A 58 14.11 7.87 -0.46
N VAL A 59 13.30 8.68 -1.13
CA VAL A 59 12.69 9.88 -0.55
C VAL A 59 11.24 9.54 -0.22
N LYS A 60 10.95 9.29 1.06
CA LYS A 60 9.58 9.11 1.56
C LYS A 60 8.92 10.48 1.74
N GLU A 61 7.60 10.54 1.51
CA GLU A 61 6.80 11.77 1.64
C GLU A 61 7.36 12.98 0.86
N ALA A 62 7.73 12.73 -0.39
CA ALA A 62 8.35 13.73 -1.26
C ALA A 62 7.47 14.98 -1.51
N GLN A 63 6.15 14.94 -1.22
CA GLN A 63 5.26 16.11 -1.28
C GLN A 63 5.67 17.20 -0.29
N ALA A 64 6.36 16.84 0.81
CA ALA A 64 6.85 17.81 1.79
C ALA A 64 8.20 18.43 1.40
N MET A 65 8.88 17.90 0.37
CA MET A 65 10.18 18.38 -0.04
C MET A 65 10.07 19.73 -0.77
N LYS A 66 10.84 20.70 -0.31
CA LYS A 66 10.93 21.98 -0.97
C LYS A 66 11.67 21.84 -2.30
N GLN A 67 11.13 22.52 -3.33
CA GLN A 67 11.76 22.60 -4.65
C GLN A 67 11.98 21.24 -5.33
N LEU A 68 11.04 20.29 -5.16
CA LEU A 68 11.05 18.98 -5.84
C LEU A 68 11.38 19.07 -7.34
N ASP A 69 10.90 20.13 -8.00
CA ASP A 69 11.10 20.35 -9.44
C ASP A 69 12.59 20.50 -9.84
N LEU A 70 13.48 20.85 -8.90
CA LEU A 70 14.92 20.92 -9.18
C LEU A 70 15.55 19.55 -9.46
N LEU A 71 14.91 18.45 -9.08
CA LEU A 71 15.36 17.10 -9.45
C LEU A 71 15.39 16.89 -10.97
N GLU A 72 14.70 17.73 -11.76
CA GLU A 72 14.82 17.73 -13.22
C GLU A 72 16.29 17.80 -13.67
N LYS A 73 17.14 18.53 -12.93
CA LYS A 73 18.57 18.66 -13.26
C LYS A 73 19.29 17.30 -13.21
N TYR A 74 19.04 16.52 -12.17
CA TYR A 74 19.59 15.17 -12.03
C TYR A 74 19.05 14.23 -13.09
N LEU A 75 17.75 14.31 -13.39
CA LEU A 75 17.07 13.44 -14.35
C LEU A 75 17.51 13.68 -15.82
N ASN A 76 18.21 14.76 -16.10
CA ASN A 76 18.83 14.96 -17.43
C ASN A 76 19.99 13.99 -17.69
N LYS A 77 20.72 13.57 -16.64
CA LYS A 77 21.83 12.62 -16.73
C LYS A 77 21.91 11.83 -15.40
N PRO A 78 20.98 10.91 -15.16
CA PRO A 78 20.98 10.13 -13.94
C PRO A 78 22.18 9.18 -13.89
N VAL A 79 22.67 8.89 -12.69
CA VAL A 79 23.75 7.94 -12.47
C VAL A 79 23.21 6.53 -12.61
N ALA A 80 23.76 5.72 -13.51
CA ALA A 80 23.27 4.38 -13.82
C ALA A 80 23.36 3.40 -12.64
N SER A 81 24.31 3.61 -11.72
CA SER A 81 24.46 2.80 -10.50
C SER A 81 23.59 3.28 -9.33
N THR A 82 22.70 4.26 -9.53
CA THR A 82 21.81 4.76 -8.48
C THR A 82 20.36 4.43 -8.79
N ILE A 83 19.68 3.80 -7.83
CA ILE A 83 18.23 3.62 -7.83
C ILE A 83 17.64 4.72 -6.94
N LEU A 84 17.06 5.75 -7.58
CA LEU A 84 16.39 6.85 -6.90
C LEU A 84 14.88 6.61 -6.90
N VAL A 85 14.31 6.44 -5.71
CA VAL A 85 12.88 6.23 -5.49
C VAL A 85 12.26 7.47 -4.85
N ILE A 86 11.27 8.05 -5.51
CA ILE A 86 10.56 9.25 -5.03
C ILE A 86 9.12 8.86 -4.70
N CYS A 87 8.80 8.78 -3.40
CA CYS A 87 7.47 8.44 -2.90
C CYS A 87 6.67 9.71 -2.63
N TYR A 88 5.75 10.04 -3.53
CA TYR A 88 4.84 11.17 -3.38
C TYR A 88 3.49 10.67 -2.91
N LYS A 89 3.04 11.10 -1.72
CA LYS A 89 1.80 10.64 -1.08
C LYS A 89 0.87 11.81 -0.76
N ASN A 90 -0.38 11.48 -0.43
CA ASN A 90 -1.39 12.43 0.08
C ASN A 90 -1.58 13.64 -0.83
N GLY A 91 -1.50 13.43 -2.15
CA GLY A 91 -1.70 14.48 -3.13
C GLY A 91 -1.54 13.99 -4.55
N THR A 92 -1.84 14.86 -5.49
CA THR A 92 -1.69 14.56 -6.92
C THR A 92 -0.54 15.37 -7.49
N VAL A 93 0.41 14.66 -8.07
CA VAL A 93 1.50 15.31 -8.80
C VAL A 93 0.95 15.89 -10.11
N ASP A 94 1.22 17.16 -10.37
CA ASP A 94 0.89 17.75 -11.68
C ASP A 94 1.75 17.08 -12.78
N LYS A 95 1.11 16.23 -13.57
CA LYS A 95 1.76 15.48 -14.66
C LYS A 95 2.35 16.36 -15.75
N ARG A 96 1.96 17.65 -15.81
CA ARG A 96 2.52 18.64 -16.76
C ARG A 96 3.89 19.15 -16.33
N LYS A 97 4.29 18.93 -15.07
CA LYS A 97 5.61 19.35 -14.60
C LYS A 97 6.72 18.62 -15.35
N LYS A 98 7.75 19.35 -15.74
CA LYS A 98 8.90 18.80 -16.47
C LYS A 98 9.60 17.67 -15.74
N VAL A 99 9.69 17.76 -14.41
CA VAL A 99 10.30 16.72 -13.58
C VAL A 99 9.58 15.36 -13.75
N VAL A 100 8.25 15.35 -13.87
CA VAL A 100 7.48 14.11 -14.06
C VAL A 100 7.71 13.53 -15.45
N ALA A 101 7.68 14.39 -16.49
CA ALA A 101 7.96 13.96 -17.86
C ALA A 101 9.39 13.41 -18.00
N LYS A 102 10.37 14.04 -17.35
CA LYS A 102 11.76 13.57 -17.33
C LYS A 102 11.88 12.24 -16.58
N ALA A 103 11.26 12.11 -15.40
CA ALA A 103 11.24 10.85 -14.65
C ALA A 103 10.67 9.70 -15.50
N ALA A 104 9.58 9.95 -16.23
CA ALA A 104 9.00 8.96 -17.14
C ALA A 104 9.89 8.58 -18.33
N ALA A 105 10.75 9.50 -18.77
CA ALA A 105 11.69 9.27 -19.88
C ALA A 105 12.91 8.42 -19.48
N VAL A 106 13.35 8.50 -18.22
CA VAL A 106 14.57 7.83 -17.73
C VAL A 106 14.30 6.69 -16.74
N GLY A 107 13.06 6.52 -16.31
CA GLY A 107 12.68 5.53 -15.32
C GLY A 107 11.21 5.15 -15.41
N VAL A 108 10.63 4.75 -14.29
CA VAL A 108 9.23 4.32 -14.17
C VAL A 108 8.46 5.30 -13.30
N VAL A 109 7.33 5.79 -13.81
CA VAL A 109 6.37 6.57 -13.02
C VAL A 109 5.13 5.72 -12.79
N LEU A 110 4.90 5.37 -11.53
CA LEU A 110 3.73 4.62 -11.11
C LEU A 110 2.70 5.56 -10.47
N GLU A 111 1.46 5.49 -10.93
CA GLU A 111 0.33 6.14 -10.30
C GLU A 111 -0.45 5.13 -9.46
N SER A 112 -0.41 5.28 -8.15
CA SER A 112 -1.17 4.45 -7.21
C SER A 112 -2.54 5.08 -6.98
N LYS A 113 -3.60 4.44 -7.44
CA LYS A 113 -4.98 4.91 -7.31
C LYS A 113 -5.69 4.20 -6.17
N LYS A 114 -6.54 4.93 -5.43
CA LYS A 114 -7.44 4.31 -4.45
C LYS A 114 -8.31 3.26 -5.12
N LYS A 115 -8.46 2.13 -4.43
CA LYS A 115 -9.40 1.10 -4.85
C LYS A 115 -10.83 1.55 -4.61
N LYS A 116 -11.71 1.13 -5.51
CA LYS A 116 -13.17 1.28 -5.31
C LYS A 116 -13.65 0.24 -4.30
N ASP A 117 -14.73 0.52 -3.61
CA ASP A 117 -15.31 -0.42 -2.63
C ASP A 117 -15.60 -1.81 -3.24
N SER A 118 -16.04 -1.83 -4.49
CA SER A 118 -16.27 -3.09 -5.24
C SER A 118 -15.00 -3.91 -5.53
N GLU A 119 -13.82 -3.32 -5.41
CA GLU A 119 -12.53 -3.99 -5.63
C GLU A 119 -11.91 -4.52 -4.33
N LEU A 120 -12.43 -4.09 -3.17
CA LEU A 120 -11.88 -4.43 -1.86
C LEU A 120 -11.98 -5.92 -1.52
N PRO A 121 -13.12 -6.62 -1.76
CA PRO A 121 -13.18 -8.06 -1.50
C PRO A 121 -12.13 -8.84 -2.31
N GLY A 122 -11.94 -8.50 -3.58
CA GLY A 122 -10.89 -9.11 -4.42
C GLY A 122 -9.47 -8.80 -3.93
N PHE A 123 -9.24 -7.62 -3.34
CA PHE A 123 -7.98 -7.29 -2.70
C PHE A 123 -7.75 -8.16 -1.45
N VAL A 124 -8.76 -8.34 -0.59
CA VAL A 124 -8.71 -9.20 0.61
C VAL A 124 -8.36 -10.63 0.22
N GLU A 125 -9.06 -11.19 -0.77
CA GLU A 125 -8.78 -12.54 -1.28
C GLU A 125 -7.35 -12.66 -1.81
N GLY A 126 -6.92 -11.69 -2.63
CA GLY A 126 -5.56 -11.64 -3.18
C GLY A 126 -4.49 -11.57 -2.10
N TYR A 127 -4.69 -10.74 -1.08
CA TYR A 127 -3.76 -10.60 0.03
C TYR A 127 -3.62 -11.92 0.83
N LEU A 128 -4.72 -12.53 1.22
CA LEU A 128 -4.71 -13.80 1.95
C LEU A 128 -4.12 -14.95 1.12
N LYS A 129 -4.38 -14.96 -0.18
CA LYS A 129 -3.79 -15.96 -1.10
C LYS A 129 -2.26 -15.88 -1.14
N LEU A 130 -1.67 -14.68 -1.08
CA LEU A 130 -0.20 -14.51 -0.98
C LEU A 130 0.34 -15.15 0.30
N HIS A 131 -0.47 -15.19 1.37
CA HIS A 131 -0.15 -15.85 2.64
C HIS A 131 -0.65 -17.30 2.72
N LYS A 132 -0.94 -17.94 1.57
CA LYS A 132 -1.41 -19.33 1.46
C LYS A 132 -2.67 -19.61 2.29
N THR A 133 -3.54 -18.63 2.40
CA THR A 133 -4.77 -18.68 3.18
C THR A 133 -5.95 -18.43 2.26
N ALA A 134 -6.99 -19.25 2.36
CA ALA A 134 -8.26 -19.07 1.66
C ALA A 134 -9.22 -18.22 2.51
N ILE A 135 -10.22 -17.62 1.88
CA ILE A 135 -11.28 -16.89 2.55
C ILE A 135 -12.62 -17.18 1.88
N ASP A 136 -13.68 -17.30 2.69
CA ASP A 136 -15.05 -17.36 2.18
C ASP A 136 -15.44 -16.02 1.53
N PRO A 137 -16.12 -16.00 0.38
CA PRO A 137 -16.54 -14.76 -0.29
C PRO A 137 -17.37 -13.83 0.60
N LYS A 138 -18.24 -14.39 1.48
CA LYS A 138 -19.01 -13.62 2.45
C LYS A 138 -18.08 -12.97 3.49
N ALA A 139 -17.10 -13.71 3.99
CA ALA A 139 -16.11 -13.19 4.92
C ALA A 139 -15.28 -12.05 4.32
N ALA A 140 -14.87 -12.20 3.04
CA ALA A 140 -14.14 -11.14 2.32
C ALA A 140 -14.98 -9.86 2.18
N ALA A 141 -16.26 -9.99 1.85
CA ALA A 141 -17.17 -8.86 1.77
C ALA A 141 -17.37 -8.18 3.14
N MET A 142 -17.54 -8.97 4.23
CA MET A 142 -17.68 -8.45 5.59
C MET A 142 -16.46 -7.61 6.02
N VAL A 143 -15.24 -8.13 5.80
CA VAL A 143 -14.00 -7.40 6.12
C VAL A 143 -13.91 -6.11 5.30
N ALA A 144 -14.13 -6.19 3.99
CA ALA A 144 -14.03 -5.05 3.09
C ALA A 144 -15.00 -3.92 3.46
N GLU A 145 -16.23 -4.27 3.81
CA GLU A 145 -17.26 -3.33 4.19
C GLU A 145 -16.97 -2.66 5.54
N HIS A 146 -16.55 -3.44 6.53
CA HIS A 146 -16.28 -2.92 7.88
C HIS A 146 -15.08 -1.99 7.93
N VAL A 147 -13.99 -2.37 7.26
CA VAL A 147 -12.74 -1.61 7.29
C VAL A 147 -12.76 -0.46 6.30
N GLY A 148 -13.43 -0.66 5.16
CA GLY A 148 -13.49 0.32 4.07
C GLY A 148 -12.20 0.40 3.25
N SER A 149 -12.02 1.53 2.57
CA SER A 149 -10.99 1.72 1.55
C SER A 149 -9.59 2.05 2.09
N ASP A 150 -9.37 2.05 3.40
CA ASP A 150 -8.04 2.21 4.00
C ASP A 150 -7.28 0.87 3.93
N LEU A 151 -6.43 0.69 2.92
CA LEU A 151 -5.71 -0.56 2.71
C LEU A 151 -4.68 -0.85 3.81
N ASN A 152 -4.10 0.16 4.47
CA ASN A 152 -3.18 -0.07 5.58
C ASN A 152 -3.91 -0.69 6.77
N ARG A 153 -5.08 -0.12 7.12
CA ARG A 153 -5.94 -0.67 8.16
C ARG A 153 -6.44 -2.06 7.78
N LEU A 154 -6.88 -2.24 6.53
CA LEU A 154 -7.40 -3.51 6.03
C LEU A 154 -6.35 -4.62 6.13
N VAL A 155 -5.12 -4.36 5.71
CA VAL A 155 -4.01 -5.31 5.83
C VAL A 155 -3.68 -5.59 7.31
N SER A 156 -3.67 -4.57 8.16
CA SER A 156 -3.43 -4.76 9.60
C SER A 156 -4.48 -5.68 10.25
N GLU A 157 -5.76 -5.56 9.88
CA GLU A 157 -6.81 -6.47 10.35
C GLU A 157 -6.61 -7.90 9.80
N LEU A 158 -6.25 -8.03 8.53
CA LEU A 158 -5.97 -9.34 7.93
C LEU A 158 -4.75 -10.02 8.56
N ASP A 159 -3.71 -9.27 8.90
CA ASP A 159 -2.51 -9.81 9.58
C ASP A 159 -2.86 -10.36 10.97
N LYS A 160 -3.73 -9.69 11.73
CA LYS A 160 -4.23 -10.22 13.01
C LYS A 160 -4.98 -11.54 12.82
N VAL A 161 -5.83 -11.60 11.79
CA VAL A 161 -6.55 -12.85 11.46
C VAL A 161 -5.55 -13.94 11.10
N LEU A 162 -4.55 -13.66 10.25
CA LEU A 162 -3.53 -14.63 9.84
C LEU A 162 -2.74 -15.21 11.02
N ILE A 163 -2.42 -14.38 12.03
CA ILE A 163 -1.71 -14.81 13.24
C ILE A 163 -2.59 -15.72 14.10
N SER A 164 -3.90 -15.49 14.11
CA SER A 164 -4.84 -16.27 14.93
C SER A 164 -5.24 -17.61 14.32
N LEU A 165 -4.98 -17.83 13.03
CA LEU A 165 -5.35 -19.06 12.33
C LEU A 165 -4.40 -20.21 12.71
N PRO A 166 -4.93 -21.42 12.94
CA PRO A 166 -4.11 -22.61 13.11
C PRO A 166 -3.41 -22.99 11.81
N GLU A 167 -2.24 -23.62 11.92
CA GLU A 167 -1.41 -23.97 10.76
C GLU A 167 -2.07 -25.01 9.83
N ASP A 168 -2.87 -25.89 10.39
CA ASP A 168 -3.55 -26.99 9.69
C ASP A 168 -4.87 -26.59 9.00
N ASN A 169 -5.44 -25.44 9.37
CA ASN A 169 -6.67 -24.93 8.76
C ASN A 169 -6.57 -23.44 8.45
N ARG A 170 -6.10 -23.13 7.25
CA ARG A 170 -5.90 -21.75 6.79
C ARG A 170 -7.04 -21.28 5.89
N VAL A 171 -8.26 -21.29 6.48
CA VAL A 171 -9.47 -20.78 5.83
C VAL A 171 -10.14 -19.77 6.72
N VAL A 172 -10.33 -18.55 6.24
CA VAL A 172 -11.05 -17.49 6.95
C VAL A 172 -12.54 -17.60 6.66
N THR A 173 -13.33 -17.88 7.71
CA THR A 173 -14.80 -17.97 7.64
C THR A 173 -15.46 -16.72 8.20
N PRO A 174 -16.78 -16.50 7.95
CA PRO A 174 -17.53 -15.41 8.55
C PRO A 174 -17.47 -15.39 10.09
N GLU A 175 -17.43 -16.57 10.74
CA GLU A 175 -17.31 -16.71 12.18
C GLU A 175 -15.97 -16.21 12.72
N ILE A 176 -14.88 -16.47 11.98
CA ILE A 176 -13.54 -15.98 12.32
C ILE A 176 -13.53 -14.45 12.21
N VAL A 177 -14.10 -13.89 11.14
CA VAL A 177 -14.23 -12.44 10.96
C VAL A 177 -15.03 -11.80 12.08
N GLU A 178 -16.17 -12.39 12.45
CA GLU A 178 -17.01 -11.93 13.56
C GLU A 178 -16.22 -11.89 14.88
N HIS A 179 -15.48 -12.95 15.16
CA HIS A 179 -14.72 -13.06 16.40
C HIS A 179 -13.47 -12.18 16.46
N GLN A 180 -12.73 -12.06 15.35
CA GLN A 180 -11.43 -11.38 15.32
C GLN A 180 -11.53 -9.88 14.97
N ILE A 181 -12.48 -9.51 14.11
CA ILE A 181 -12.65 -8.14 13.63
C ILE A 181 -13.85 -7.44 14.30
N GLY A 182 -14.75 -8.20 14.90
CA GLY A 182 -15.91 -7.65 15.61
C GLY A 182 -17.07 -7.28 14.70
N VAL A 183 -17.15 -7.85 13.51
CA VAL A 183 -18.23 -7.61 12.54
C VAL A 183 -19.25 -8.72 12.62
N SER A 184 -20.49 -8.40 12.98
CA SER A 184 -21.55 -9.41 13.01
C SER A 184 -21.75 -10.06 11.64
N LYS A 185 -21.70 -11.39 11.60
CA LYS A 185 -21.95 -12.17 10.38
C LYS A 185 -23.43 -12.14 9.95
N ASP A 186 -24.33 -11.82 10.86
CA ASP A 186 -25.77 -11.85 10.64
C ASP A 186 -26.38 -10.45 10.52
N PHE A 187 -25.73 -9.42 11.11
CA PHE A 187 -26.19 -8.03 11.16
C PHE A 187 -25.10 -7.09 10.59
N ASN A 188 -25.04 -7.01 9.27
CA ASN A 188 -24.14 -6.13 8.51
C ASN A 188 -24.86 -5.65 7.25
N ALA A 189 -24.33 -4.64 6.54
CA ALA A 189 -25.00 -4.08 5.39
C ALA A 189 -25.10 -5.06 4.21
N PHE A 190 -24.19 -6.03 4.10
CA PHE A 190 -24.32 -7.10 3.11
C PHE A 190 -25.58 -7.95 3.35
N GLU A 191 -25.80 -8.36 4.60
CA GLU A 191 -27.02 -9.11 4.97
C GLU A 191 -28.29 -8.25 4.88
N LEU A 192 -28.20 -6.96 5.16
CA LEU A 192 -29.31 -6.02 4.94
C LEU A 192 -29.67 -5.94 3.45
N ASN A 193 -28.69 -5.73 2.58
CA ASN A 193 -28.93 -5.70 1.13
C ASN A 193 -29.54 -7.02 0.63
N ARG A 194 -29.04 -8.14 1.12
CA ARG A 194 -29.59 -9.46 0.80
C ARG A 194 -31.05 -9.60 1.24
N ALA A 195 -31.36 -9.23 2.49
CA ALA A 195 -32.72 -9.26 3.01
C ALA A 195 -33.68 -8.39 2.20
N ILE A 196 -33.22 -7.21 1.72
CA ILE A 196 -34.01 -6.33 0.87
C ILE A 196 -34.28 -6.98 -0.50
N VAL A 197 -33.24 -7.52 -1.14
CA VAL A 197 -33.38 -8.21 -2.45
C VAL A 197 -34.31 -9.42 -2.36
N GLU A 198 -34.21 -10.21 -1.29
CA GLU A 198 -35.04 -11.37 -0.99
C GLU A 198 -36.44 -10.99 -0.48
N LYS A 199 -36.71 -9.67 -0.30
CA LYS A 199 -37.96 -9.11 0.27
C LYS A 199 -38.25 -9.65 1.67
N ASN A 200 -37.23 -10.01 2.43
CA ASN A 200 -37.35 -10.46 3.82
C ASN A 200 -37.40 -9.24 4.76
N VAL A 201 -38.60 -8.64 4.84
CA VAL A 201 -38.85 -7.43 5.63
C VAL A 201 -38.53 -7.64 7.12
N PHE A 202 -38.80 -8.83 7.65
CA PHE A 202 -38.52 -9.14 9.05
C PHE A 202 -37.02 -9.05 9.35
N LYS A 203 -36.18 -9.76 8.55
CA LYS A 203 -34.74 -9.74 8.72
C LYS A 203 -34.16 -8.34 8.45
N ALA A 204 -34.65 -7.62 7.45
CA ALA A 204 -34.23 -6.26 7.17
C ALA A 204 -34.45 -5.34 8.39
N ASN A 205 -35.65 -5.40 9.00
CA ASN A 205 -35.93 -4.62 10.21
C ASN A 205 -35.06 -5.02 11.41
N GLN A 206 -34.78 -6.32 11.59
CA GLN A 206 -33.87 -6.75 12.66
C GLN A 206 -32.47 -6.14 12.49
N ILE A 207 -31.95 -6.13 11.26
CA ILE A 207 -30.62 -5.57 10.97
C ILE A 207 -30.61 -4.04 11.18
N VAL A 208 -31.65 -3.34 10.71
CA VAL A 208 -31.77 -1.87 10.92
C VAL A 208 -31.81 -1.56 12.43
N ASN A 209 -32.62 -2.26 13.21
CA ASN A 209 -32.68 -2.05 14.66
C ASN A 209 -31.36 -2.42 15.40
N TYR A 210 -30.50 -3.21 14.80
CA TYR A 210 -29.17 -3.51 15.37
C TYR A 210 -28.19 -2.34 15.16
N PHE A 211 -28.42 -1.51 14.13
CA PHE A 211 -27.57 -0.34 13.84
C PHE A 211 -28.01 0.92 14.60
N ASP A 212 -29.23 0.96 15.15
CA ASP A 212 -29.72 2.02 16.04
C ASP A 212 -29.16 1.89 17.45
#